data_ed88d85431a773f00865623b1ee2b0ab
#
_entry.id   ed88d85431a773f00865623b1ee2b0ab
#
_cell.length_a   1.000
_cell.length_b   1.000
_cell.length_c   1.000
_cell.angle_alpha   90.00
_cell.angle_beta   90.00
_cell.angle_gamma   90.00
#
_symmetry.space_group_name_H-M   'P 1'
#
loop_
_entity.id
_entity.type
_entity.pdbx_description
1 polymer ?
#
loop_
_entity_poly.entity_id
_entity_poly.type
_entity_poly.pdbx_seq_one_letter_code
_entity_poly.pdbx_strand_id
1 'polypeptide(L)'
;SINWARIMAQIVYYVAAGVALGAPQREVSFCVPSANFGNVFAGYMAYKMGLPVKQFIIATNANDILHRTLAANDFSKKELAATLAPSMDIVVSSNFERLLFDAYDRDGAAVAALLERFQQEPTALADAPLAKLREKFASHSVDDETILEVIREAHHRTGEILDPHTATGYRAAERARVDTSTPMITLATAHPAKFA
;
A
#
# COMPACT_ATOMS: atom_id res chain seq x y z
N SER A 1 -8.30 -2.08 10.68
CA SER A 1 -8.60 -3.25 11.50
C SER A 1 -7.38 -4.14 11.69
N ILE A 2 -7.09 -4.50 12.91
CA ILE A 2 -5.98 -5.39 13.29
C ILE A 2 -6.38 -6.88 13.33
N ASN A 3 -7.57 -7.21 12.86
CA ASN A 3 -8.09 -8.58 12.89
C ASN A 3 -7.36 -9.46 11.88
N TRP A 4 -6.66 -10.48 12.36
CA TRP A 4 -5.93 -11.45 11.53
C TRP A 4 -6.82 -12.21 10.54
N ALA A 5 -8.04 -12.57 10.93
CA ALA A 5 -8.97 -13.26 10.05
C ALA A 5 -9.30 -12.42 8.79
N ARG A 6 -9.35 -11.09 8.91
CA ARG A 6 -9.53 -10.21 7.74
C ARG A 6 -8.32 -10.23 6.82
N ILE A 7 -7.11 -10.26 7.37
CA ILE A 7 -5.87 -10.35 6.58
C ILE A 7 -5.85 -11.69 5.83
N MET A 8 -6.15 -12.79 6.51
CA MET A 8 -6.23 -14.13 5.90
C MET A 8 -7.21 -14.18 4.74
N ALA A 9 -8.41 -13.65 4.91
CA ALA A 9 -9.41 -13.59 3.84
C ALA A 9 -8.94 -12.76 2.63
N GLN A 10 -8.16 -11.70 2.86
CA GLN A 10 -7.64 -10.85 1.79
C GLN A 10 -6.50 -11.51 0.99
N ILE A 11 -5.79 -12.49 1.53
CA ILE A 11 -4.76 -13.25 0.79
C ILE A 11 -5.34 -13.86 -0.49
N VAL A 12 -6.59 -14.32 -0.43
CA VAL A 12 -7.28 -14.97 -1.56
C VAL A 12 -7.32 -14.05 -2.80
N TYR A 13 -7.51 -12.76 -2.63
CA TYR A 13 -7.57 -11.81 -3.76
C TYR A 13 -6.26 -11.75 -4.53
N TYR A 14 -5.12 -11.76 -3.81
CA TYR A 14 -3.80 -11.74 -4.42
C TYR A 14 -3.48 -13.03 -5.17
N VAL A 15 -3.79 -14.16 -4.56
CA VAL A 15 -3.58 -15.48 -5.18
C VAL A 15 -4.48 -15.61 -6.41
N ALA A 16 -5.78 -15.32 -6.30
CA ALA A 16 -6.72 -15.41 -7.41
C ALA A 16 -6.33 -14.51 -8.59
N ALA A 17 -6.00 -13.24 -8.32
CA ALA A 17 -5.58 -12.30 -9.35
C ALA A 17 -4.23 -12.69 -9.98
N GLY A 18 -3.27 -13.14 -9.17
CA GLY A 18 -1.98 -13.61 -9.65
C GLY A 18 -2.11 -14.81 -10.58
N VAL A 19 -2.88 -15.82 -10.17
CA VAL A 19 -3.14 -17.03 -10.98
C VAL A 19 -3.85 -16.69 -12.29
N ALA A 20 -4.82 -15.78 -12.26
CA ALA A 20 -5.52 -15.33 -13.47
C ALA A 20 -4.59 -14.68 -14.49
N LEU A 21 -3.44 -14.12 -14.04
CA LEU A 21 -2.42 -13.51 -14.90
C LEU A 21 -1.18 -14.38 -15.14
N GLY A 22 -1.23 -15.65 -14.76
CA GLY A 22 -0.23 -16.66 -15.11
C GLY A 22 0.77 -17.02 -14.02
N ALA A 23 0.54 -16.61 -12.76
CA ALA A 23 1.33 -17.15 -11.66
C ALA A 23 1.02 -18.65 -11.45
N PRO A 24 1.98 -19.48 -11.02
CA PRO A 24 3.34 -19.13 -10.58
C PRO A 24 4.38 -19.04 -11.71
N GLN A 25 4.01 -19.31 -12.98
CA GLN A 25 4.95 -19.32 -14.11
C GLN A 25 5.35 -17.91 -14.53
N ARG A 26 4.64 -16.89 -14.09
CA ARG A 26 4.88 -15.49 -14.38
C ARG A 26 4.84 -14.65 -13.09
N GLU A 27 5.79 -13.74 -12.95
CA GLU A 27 5.75 -12.74 -11.89
C GLU A 27 4.59 -11.74 -12.14
N VAL A 28 4.04 -11.21 -11.06
CA VAL A 28 3.02 -10.16 -11.07
C VAL A 28 3.41 -9.06 -10.09
N SER A 29 2.89 -7.86 -10.27
CA SER A 29 3.07 -6.73 -9.34
C SER A 29 1.71 -6.24 -8.88
N PHE A 30 1.66 -5.68 -7.67
CA PHE A 30 0.44 -5.17 -7.07
C PHE A 30 0.59 -3.72 -6.64
N CYS A 31 -0.41 -2.90 -6.97
CA CYS A 31 -0.57 -1.57 -6.40
C CYS A 31 -1.80 -1.56 -5.50
N VAL A 32 -1.62 -1.09 -4.27
CA VAL A 32 -2.63 -1.20 -3.22
C VAL A 32 -2.90 0.16 -2.60
N PRO A 33 -4.11 0.72 -2.80
CA PRO A 33 -4.57 1.85 -2.00
C PRO A 33 -4.55 1.47 -0.52
N SER A 34 -3.75 2.17 0.27
CA SER A 34 -3.46 1.71 1.62
C SER A 34 -3.48 2.83 2.65
N ALA A 35 -4.19 2.56 3.73
CA ALA A 35 -4.18 3.32 4.96
C ALA A 35 -3.63 2.44 6.11
N ASN A 36 -4.48 1.58 6.67
CA ASN A 36 -4.13 0.71 7.80
C ASN A 36 -3.23 -0.49 7.45
N PHE A 37 -2.72 -0.56 6.23
CA PHE A 37 -1.79 -1.58 5.75
C PHE A 37 -2.30 -3.03 5.75
N GLY A 38 -3.49 -3.31 6.20
CA GLY A 38 -4.01 -4.69 6.29
C GLY A 38 -4.05 -5.41 4.96
N ASN A 39 -4.50 -4.72 3.90
CA ASN A 39 -4.58 -5.27 2.55
C ASN A 39 -3.17 -5.51 1.97
N VAL A 40 -2.26 -4.54 2.04
CA VAL A 40 -0.87 -4.71 1.60
C VAL A 40 -0.19 -5.87 2.32
N PHE A 41 -0.41 -5.98 3.65
CA PHE A 41 0.16 -7.07 4.44
C PHE A 41 -0.38 -8.44 4.01
N ALA A 42 -1.66 -8.53 3.60
CA ALA A 42 -2.21 -9.76 3.02
C ALA A 42 -1.48 -10.15 1.71
N GLY A 43 -1.18 -9.18 0.85
CA GLY A 43 -0.36 -9.40 -0.34
C GLY A 43 1.06 -9.86 -0.01
N TYR A 44 1.68 -9.23 1.00
CA TYR A 44 2.97 -9.65 1.49
C TYR A 44 2.96 -11.10 2.03
N MET A 45 1.89 -11.49 2.73
CA MET A 45 1.73 -12.87 3.16
C MET A 45 1.57 -13.84 1.98
N ALA A 46 0.80 -13.47 0.94
CA ALA A 46 0.73 -14.26 -0.30
C ALA A 46 2.12 -14.45 -0.93
N TYR A 47 2.95 -13.40 -0.97
CA TYR A 47 4.35 -13.47 -1.41
C TYR A 47 5.17 -14.43 -0.54
N LYS A 48 5.07 -14.34 0.78
CA LYS A 48 5.76 -15.25 1.70
C LYS A 48 5.30 -16.71 1.57
N MET A 49 4.09 -16.94 1.08
CA MET A 49 3.54 -18.27 0.76
C MET A 49 3.95 -18.78 -0.61
N GLY A 50 4.70 -18.00 -1.40
CA GLY A 50 5.26 -18.43 -2.68
C GLY A 50 4.62 -17.81 -3.92
N LEU A 51 3.68 -16.85 -3.78
CA LEU A 51 3.21 -16.09 -4.94
C LEU A 51 4.38 -15.27 -5.51
N PRO A 52 4.72 -15.39 -6.81
CA PRO A 52 5.85 -14.67 -7.38
C PRO A 52 5.51 -13.20 -7.61
N VAL A 53 5.71 -12.38 -6.58
CA VAL A 53 5.48 -10.95 -6.65
C VAL A 53 6.79 -10.22 -6.92
N LYS A 54 6.82 -9.46 -8.02
CA LYS A 54 7.94 -8.60 -8.40
C LYS A 54 8.03 -7.39 -7.50
N GLN A 55 6.91 -6.66 -7.34
CA GLN A 55 6.84 -5.38 -6.65
C GLN A 55 5.47 -5.19 -5.99
N PHE A 56 5.47 -4.57 -4.81
CA PHE A 56 4.29 -3.94 -4.23
C PHE A 56 4.43 -2.42 -4.31
N ILE A 57 3.37 -1.73 -4.72
CA ILE A 57 3.28 -0.28 -4.67
C ILE A 57 2.24 0.09 -3.62
N ILE A 58 2.65 0.86 -2.63
CA ILE A 58 1.77 1.40 -1.61
C ILE A 58 1.29 2.77 -2.09
N ALA A 59 0.01 2.87 -2.42
CA ALA A 59 -0.61 4.13 -2.81
C ALA A 59 -1.23 4.80 -1.57
N THR A 60 -0.89 6.06 -1.34
CA THR A 60 -1.45 6.89 -0.27
C THR A 60 -2.14 8.12 -0.85
N ASN A 61 -3.07 8.70 -0.13
CA ASN A 61 -3.55 10.06 -0.37
C ASN A 61 -2.63 11.08 0.32
N ALA A 62 -3.09 12.31 0.55
CA ALA A 62 -2.32 13.34 1.25
C ALA A 62 -1.91 12.94 2.69
N ASN A 63 -2.57 11.94 3.28
CA ASN A 63 -2.17 11.33 4.55
C ASN A 63 -1.10 10.26 4.30
N ASP A 64 0.10 10.68 4.07
CA ASP A 64 1.15 10.00 3.33
C ASP A 64 2.23 9.33 4.20
N ILE A 65 1.94 8.99 5.46
CA ILE A 65 2.93 8.43 6.40
C ILE A 65 3.70 7.23 5.81
N LEU A 66 3.01 6.31 5.13
CA LEU A 66 3.66 5.14 4.52
C LEU A 66 4.58 5.54 3.36
N HIS A 67 4.17 6.52 2.55
CA HIS A 67 4.98 7.04 1.46
C HIS A 67 6.23 7.75 2.00
N ARG A 68 6.08 8.65 2.96
CA ARG A 68 7.22 9.37 3.57
C ARG A 68 8.21 8.42 4.23
N THR A 69 7.71 7.40 4.90
CA THR A 69 8.57 6.38 5.51
C THR A 69 9.44 5.69 4.47
N LEU A 70 8.85 5.25 3.36
CA LEU A 70 9.61 4.55 2.31
C LEU A 70 10.48 5.49 1.48
N ALA A 71 9.98 6.67 1.13
CA ALA A 71 10.70 7.61 0.25
C ALA A 71 11.83 8.35 1.00
N ALA A 72 11.52 8.92 2.16
CA ALA A 72 12.39 9.83 2.90
C ALA A 72 12.85 9.34 4.28
N ASN A 73 12.45 8.13 4.67
CA ASN A 73 12.64 7.61 6.04
C ASN A 73 12.05 8.53 7.12
N ASP A 74 10.93 9.19 6.80
CA ASP A 74 10.18 10.03 7.72
C ASP A 74 8.99 9.25 8.28
N PHE A 75 9.19 8.61 9.43
CA PHE A 75 8.16 7.90 10.17
C PHE A 75 7.64 8.77 11.31
N SER A 76 6.90 9.83 10.93
CA SER A 76 6.35 10.80 11.88
C SER A 76 4.87 11.06 11.64
N LYS A 77 4.18 11.44 12.72
CA LYS A 77 2.76 11.86 12.64
C LYS A 77 2.67 13.25 12.02
N LYS A 78 1.64 13.48 11.22
CA LYS A 78 1.23 14.80 10.73
C LYS A 78 -0.24 15.04 11.09
N GLU A 79 -0.70 16.26 10.93
CA GLU A 79 -2.12 16.58 11.01
C GLU A 79 -2.90 15.80 9.95
N LEU A 80 -4.09 15.36 10.31
CA LEU A 80 -4.99 14.65 9.41
C LEU A 80 -5.56 15.61 8.38
N ALA A 81 -5.39 15.32 7.10
CA ALA A 81 -6.07 16.01 6.01
C ALA A 81 -7.34 15.23 5.63
N ALA A 82 -8.47 15.92 5.54
CA ALA A 82 -9.68 15.34 4.95
C ALA A 82 -9.54 15.31 3.43
N THR A 83 -9.78 14.16 2.80
CA THR A 83 -9.60 13.95 1.36
C THR A 83 -10.83 13.31 0.71
N LEU A 84 -10.81 13.22 -0.64
CA LEU A 84 -11.82 12.50 -1.42
C LEU A 84 -11.78 10.98 -1.20
N ALA A 85 -10.69 10.44 -0.62
CA ALA A 85 -10.54 9.03 -0.29
C ALA A 85 -10.58 8.79 1.24
N PRO A 86 -11.72 9.02 1.91
CA PRO A 86 -11.80 9.12 3.38
C PRO A 86 -11.42 7.86 4.12
N SER A 87 -11.51 6.68 3.49
CA SER A 87 -11.04 5.43 4.13
C SER A 87 -9.52 5.36 4.24
N MET A 88 -8.79 6.26 3.57
CA MET A 88 -7.34 6.41 3.63
C MET A 88 -6.91 7.57 4.54
N ASP A 89 -7.84 8.32 5.13
CA ASP A 89 -7.56 9.43 6.03
C ASP A 89 -7.16 8.90 7.40
N ILE A 90 -5.88 8.64 7.57
CA ILE A 90 -5.29 8.13 8.80
C ILE A 90 -3.96 8.81 9.11
N VAL A 91 -3.63 8.91 10.39
CA VAL A 91 -2.32 9.39 10.89
C VAL A 91 -1.39 8.23 11.23
N VAL A 92 -1.96 7.08 11.65
CA VAL A 92 -1.20 5.89 12.09
C VAL A 92 -1.67 4.67 11.32
N SER A 93 -0.74 3.96 10.71
CA SER A 93 -1.02 2.73 9.95
C SER A 93 -0.88 1.50 10.84
N SER A 94 -1.99 1.00 11.38
CA SER A 94 -2.02 0.02 12.48
C SER A 94 -1.44 -1.37 12.16
N ASN A 95 -1.46 -1.83 10.90
CA ASN A 95 -0.87 -3.13 10.54
C ASN A 95 0.54 -3.02 9.96
N PHE A 96 1.06 -1.80 9.81
CA PHE A 96 2.42 -1.60 9.31
C PHE A 96 3.47 -2.18 10.29
N GLU A 97 3.18 -2.17 11.59
CA GLU A 97 4.01 -2.82 12.62
C GLU A 97 4.30 -4.29 12.34
N ARG A 98 3.37 -5.01 11.67
CA ARG A 98 3.56 -6.42 11.30
C ARG A 98 4.65 -6.59 10.24
N LEU A 99 4.72 -5.66 9.29
CA LEU A 99 5.78 -5.64 8.30
C LEU A 99 7.10 -5.18 8.92
N LEU A 100 7.06 -4.19 9.81
CA LEU A 100 8.24 -3.76 10.57
C LEU A 100 8.82 -4.91 11.38
N PHE A 101 7.99 -5.71 12.05
CA PHE A 101 8.45 -6.87 12.81
C PHE A 101 9.26 -7.85 11.93
N ASP A 102 8.77 -8.13 10.70
CA ASP A 102 9.52 -8.99 9.77
C ASP A 102 10.79 -8.30 9.21
N ALA A 103 10.73 -6.97 8.97
CA ALA A 103 11.88 -6.18 8.49
C ALA A 103 13.01 -6.10 9.54
N TYR A 104 12.64 -6.04 10.81
CA TYR A 104 13.57 -6.08 11.96
C TYR A 104 13.93 -7.52 12.40
N ASP A 105 13.83 -8.48 11.51
CA ASP A 105 14.17 -9.90 11.74
C ASP A 105 13.47 -10.51 12.96
N ARG A 106 12.24 -10.04 13.23
CA ARG A 106 11.37 -10.43 14.36
C ARG A 106 11.90 -10.02 15.73
N ASP A 107 12.77 -9.03 15.80
CA ASP A 107 13.18 -8.40 17.05
C ASP A 107 12.04 -7.53 17.59
N GLY A 108 11.20 -8.12 18.44
CA GLY A 108 10.07 -7.43 19.08
C GLY A 108 10.50 -6.28 19.98
N ALA A 109 11.68 -6.34 20.60
CA ALA A 109 12.18 -5.27 21.46
C ALA A 109 12.56 -4.03 20.64
N ALA A 110 13.24 -4.23 19.50
CA ALA A 110 13.60 -3.15 18.58
C ALA A 110 12.35 -2.48 17.99
N VAL A 111 11.33 -3.27 17.59
CA VAL A 111 10.07 -2.72 17.08
C VAL A 111 9.30 -1.98 18.18
N ALA A 112 9.22 -2.50 19.39
CA ALA A 112 8.57 -1.82 20.51
C ALA A 112 9.23 -0.46 20.80
N ALA A 113 10.57 -0.41 20.87
CA ALA A 113 11.32 0.82 21.07
C ALA A 113 11.12 1.84 19.94
N LEU A 114 11.04 1.37 18.67
CA LEU A 114 10.71 2.22 17.52
C LEU A 114 9.31 2.84 17.65
N LEU A 115 8.31 2.02 17.99
CA LEU A 115 6.92 2.48 18.13
C LEU A 115 6.73 3.40 19.34
N GLU A 116 7.47 3.19 20.43
CA GLU A 116 7.48 4.10 21.58
C GLU A 116 8.01 5.48 21.19
N ARG A 117 9.15 5.56 20.52
CA ARG A 117 9.69 6.81 19.97
C ARG A 117 8.71 7.49 19.02
N PHE A 118 8.11 6.74 18.12
CA PHE A 118 7.10 7.25 17.18
C PHE A 118 5.90 7.92 17.89
N GLN A 119 5.55 7.53 19.10
CA GLN A 119 4.49 8.19 19.86
C GLN A 119 4.91 9.55 20.41
N GLN A 120 6.20 9.74 20.68
CA GLN A 120 6.75 10.89 21.40
C GLN A 120 7.37 11.94 20.48
N GLU A 121 8.01 11.53 19.37
CA GLU A 121 8.79 12.41 18.52
C GLU A 121 8.82 11.94 17.05
N PRO A 122 9.15 12.83 16.10
CA PRO A 122 9.47 12.41 14.73
C PRO A 122 10.59 11.38 14.73
N THR A 123 10.39 10.28 14.03
CA THR A 123 11.33 9.16 14.08
C THR A 123 11.62 8.60 12.69
N ALA A 124 12.62 7.75 12.61
CA ALA A 124 13.05 7.08 11.40
C ALA A 124 13.32 5.60 11.67
N LEU A 125 13.22 4.78 10.65
CA LEU A 125 13.62 3.38 10.70
C LEU A 125 15.16 3.29 10.67
N ALA A 126 15.70 2.21 11.22
CA ALA A 126 17.10 1.88 11.01
C ALA A 126 17.36 1.56 9.51
N ASP A 127 18.58 1.80 9.04
CA ASP A 127 18.93 1.70 7.62
C ASP A 127 18.71 0.30 7.04
N ALA A 128 19.10 -0.75 7.77
CA ALA A 128 18.98 -2.12 7.28
C ALA A 128 17.51 -2.57 7.12
N PRO A 129 16.60 -2.39 8.09
CA PRO A 129 15.17 -2.62 7.89
C PRO A 129 14.57 -1.81 6.75
N LEU A 130 14.92 -0.53 6.62
CA LEU A 130 14.41 0.31 5.53
C LEU A 130 14.87 -0.19 4.17
N ALA A 131 16.16 -0.56 4.03
CA ALA A 131 16.69 -1.13 2.80
C ALA A 131 15.93 -2.41 2.42
N LYS A 132 15.72 -3.30 3.39
CA LYS A 132 14.95 -4.55 3.21
C LYS A 132 13.51 -4.30 2.74
N LEU A 133 12.84 -3.28 3.29
CA LEU A 133 11.51 -2.88 2.81
C LEU A 133 11.55 -2.41 1.35
N ARG A 134 12.51 -1.56 0.99
CA ARG A 134 12.66 -0.99 -0.36
C ARG A 134 12.98 -2.02 -1.46
N GLU A 135 13.44 -3.22 -1.10
CA GLU A 135 13.63 -4.31 -2.07
C GLU A 135 12.32 -4.76 -2.74
N LYS A 136 11.20 -4.70 -2.02
CA LYS A 136 9.90 -5.18 -2.50
C LYS A 136 8.83 -4.11 -2.59
N PHE A 137 8.98 -3.03 -1.82
CA PHE A 137 7.97 -1.99 -1.70
C PHE A 137 8.44 -0.68 -2.32
N ALA A 138 7.62 -0.14 -3.21
CA ALA A 138 7.65 1.26 -3.60
C ALA A 138 6.39 1.96 -3.09
N SER A 139 6.34 3.27 -3.22
CA SER A 139 5.17 4.04 -2.79
C SER A 139 5.00 5.32 -3.59
N HIS A 140 3.77 5.81 -3.64
CA HIS A 140 3.46 7.11 -4.23
C HIS A 140 2.28 7.74 -3.50
N SER A 141 2.35 9.05 -3.28
CA SER A 141 1.25 9.83 -2.71
C SER A 141 0.52 10.57 -3.83
N VAL A 142 -0.80 10.62 -3.76
CA VAL A 142 -1.69 11.21 -4.77
C VAL A 142 -2.63 12.19 -4.08
N ASP A 143 -2.64 13.44 -4.53
CA ASP A 143 -3.54 14.48 -4.04
C ASP A 143 -4.94 14.40 -4.68
N ASP A 144 -5.90 15.15 -4.13
CA ASP A 144 -7.27 15.13 -4.57
C ASP A 144 -7.47 15.65 -6.01
N GLU A 145 -6.66 16.60 -6.45
CA GLU A 145 -6.72 17.13 -7.83
C GLU A 145 -6.37 16.02 -8.82
N THR A 146 -5.27 15.32 -8.55
CA THR A 146 -4.83 14.18 -9.35
C THR A 146 -5.82 13.01 -9.30
N ILE A 147 -6.46 12.76 -8.14
CA ILE A 147 -7.52 11.73 -8.02
C ILE A 147 -8.67 12.05 -8.99
N LEU A 148 -9.15 13.30 -9.02
CA LEU A 148 -10.22 13.71 -9.94
C LEU A 148 -9.82 13.63 -11.42
N GLU A 149 -8.57 13.97 -11.75
CA GLU A 149 -8.04 13.77 -13.10
C GLU A 149 -8.10 12.31 -13.52
N VAL A 150 -7.60 11.41 -12.67
CA VAL A 150 -7.57 9.97 -12.95
C VAL A 150 -8.98 9.41 -13.16
N ILE A 151 -9.95 9.80 -12.35
CA ILE A 151 -11.35 9.36 -12.51
C ILE A 151 -11.88 9.78 -13.88
N ARG A 152 -11.65 11.05 -14.30
CA ARG A 152 -12.08 11.55 -15.62
C ARG A 152 -11.37 10.82 -16.75
N GLU A 153 -10.05 10.67 -16.67
CA GLU A 153 -9.23 9.97 -17.67
C GLU A 153 -9.67 8.50 -17.84
N ALA A 154 -9.84 7.79 -16.74
CA ALA A 154 -10.27 6.39 -16.76
C ALA A 154 -11.66 6.27 -17.40
N HIS A 155 -12.63 7.11 -16.98
CA HIS A 155 -13.95 7.09 -17.57
C HIS A 155 -13.95 7.41 -19.06
N HIS A 156 -13.18 8.41 -19.48
CA HIS A 156 -13.08 8.76 -20.91
C HIS A 156 -12.47 7.64 -21.77
N ARG A 157 -11.47 6.93 -21.23
CA ARG A 157 -10.74 5.90 -21.97
C ARG A 157 -11.43 4.54 -22.00
N THR A 158 -12.16 4.20 -20.94
CA THR A 158 -12.66 2.82 -20.72
C THR A 158 -14.17 2.75 -20.49
N GLY A 159 -14.82 3.89 -20.19
CA GLY A 159 -16.20 3.91 -19.71
C GLY A 159 -16.37 3.56 -18.23
N GLU A 160 -15.30 3.11 -17.55
CA GLU A 160 -15.34 2.72 -16.15
C GLU A 160 -15.24 3.93 -15.22
N ILE A 161 -16.03 3.92 -14.16
CA ILE A 161 -15.97 4.96 -13.11
C ILE A 161 -15.18 4.35 -11.94
N LEU A 162 -14.03 4.95 -11.65
CA LEU A 162 -13.24 4.56 -10.49
C LEU A 162 -13.73 5.31 -9.25
N ASP A 163 -13.71 4.65 -8.09
CA ASP A 163 -13.81 5.36 -6.82
C ASP A 163 -12.49 6.07 -6.47
N PRO A 164 -12.48 7.08 -5.58
CA PRO A 164 -11.29 7.85 -5.26
C PRO A 164 -10.11 7.02 -4.75
N HIS A 165 -10.37 5.94 -4.00
CA HIS A 165 -9.30 5.06 -3.49
C HIS A 165 -8.66 4.27 -4.63
N THR A 166 -9.46 3.71 -5.52
CA THR A 166 -8.97 2.99 -6.70
C THR A 166 -8.22 3.94 -7.64
N ALA A 167 -8.69 5.18 -7.81
CA ALA A 167 -8.00 6.20 -8.60
C ALA A 167 -6.61 6.54 -8.03
N THR A 168 -6.50 6.63 -6.70
CA THR A 168 -5.20 6.79 -6.01
C THR A 168 -4.25 5.64 -6.37
N GLY A 169 -4.73 4.41 -6.30
CA GLY A 169 -3.93 3.23 -6.69
C GLY A 169 -3.54 3.23 -8.16
N TYR A 170 -4.45 3.62 -9.04
CA TYR A 170 -4.19 3.66 -10.47
C TYR A 170 -3.04 4.62 -10.80
N ARG A 171 -3.08 5.88 -10.30
CA ARG A 171 -2.01 6.86 -10.52
C ARG A 171 -0.69 6.42 -9.87
N ALA A 172 -0.74 5.89 -8.66
CA ALA A 172 0.46 5.38 -8.00
C ALA A 172 1.13 4.24 -8.79
N ALA A 173 0.34 3.34 -9.37
CA ALA A 173 0.84 2.28 -10.24
C ALA A 173 1.57 2.84 -11.46
N GLU A 174 1.02 3.85 -12.13
CA GLU A 174 1.65 4.50 -13.28
C GLU A 174 2.99 5.17 -12.92
N ARG A 175 3.08 5.78 -11.75
CA ARG A 175 4.24 6.58 -11.32
C ARG A 175 5.37 5.77 -10.67
N ALA A 176 5.04 4.71 -9.94
CA ALA A 176 6.01 3.96 -9.15
C ALA A 176 6.35 2.57 -9.73
N ARG A 177 5.75 2.20 -10.86
CA ARG A 177 6.02 0.94 -11.54
C ARG A 177 7.44 0.93 -12.12
N VAL A 178 8.26 -0.05 -11.73
CA VAL A 178 9.66 -0.16 -12.19
C VAL A 178 9.81 -1.03 -13.45
N ASP A 179 8.87 -1.93 -13.71
CA ASP A 179 8.92 -2.86 -14.84
C ASP A 179 7.57 -2.91 -15.57
N THR A 180 7.57 -2.48 -16.83
CA THR A 180 6.36 -2.46 -17.67
C THR A 180 6.03 -3.81 -18.29
N SER A 181 6.96 -4.77 -18.28
CA SER A 181 6.76 -6.12 -18.82
C SER A 181 6.00 -7.03 -17.84
N THR A 182 6.14 -6.78 -16.54
CA THR A 182 5.42 -7.51 -15.50
C THR A 182 3.99 -6.96 -15.36
N PRO A 183 2.94 -7.80 -15.36
CA PRO A 183 1.58 -7.34 -15.12
C PRO A 183 1.44 -6.59 -13.80
N MET A 184 0.81 -5.41 -13.84
CA MET A 184 0.49 -4.60 -12.66
C MET A 184 -1.00 -4.71 -12.35
N ILE A 185 -1.31 -5.15 -11.14
CA ILE A 185 -2.68 -5.29 -10.63
C ILE A 185 -2.92 -4.18 -9.63
N THR A 186 -3.80 -3.25 -9.96
CA THR A 186 -4.28 -2.26 -8.97
C THR A 186 -5.51 -2.81 -8.29
N LEU A 187 -5.51 -2.86 -6.97
CA LEU A 187 -6.65 -3.34 -6.21
C LEU A 187 -7.75 -2.28 -6.16
N ALA A 188 -8.94 -2.63 -6.64
CA ALA A 188 -10.15 -1.83 -6.47
C ALA A 188 -10.71 -2.08 -5.06
N THR A 189 -10.43 -1.18 -4.13
CA THR A 189 -10.73 -1.37 -2.69
C THR A 189 -12.10 -0.88 -2.28
N ALA A 190 -12.80 -0.17 -3.18
CA ALA A 190 -14.15 0.33 -2.96
C ALA A 190 -14.94 0.39 -4.28
N HIS A 191 -16.23 0.71 -4.19
CA HIS A 191 -17.11 0.88 -5.34
C HIS A 191 -17.53 2.35 -5.46
N PRO A 192 -17.55 2.97 -6.66
CA PRO A 192 -17.84 4.39 -6.84
C PRO A 192 -19.21 4.81 -6.28
N ALA A 193 -20.23 3.97 -6.36
CA ALA A 193 -21.55 4.27 -5.81
C ALA A 193 -21.58 4.51 -4.29
N LYS A 194 -20.47 4.20 -3.58
CA LYS A 194 -20.34 4.48 -2.14
C LYS A 194 -19.93 5.94 -1.86
N PHE A 195 -19.43 6.63 -2.86
CA PHE A 195 -18.84 7.98 -2.74
C PHE A 195 -19.48 8.97 -3.72
N ALA A 196 -20.78 8.79 -4.00
CA ALA A 196 -21.58 9.68 -4.83
C ALA A 196 -21.96 10.96 -4.08
#